data_c5980b9f0ec6fcab7bb7535285880f57
#
_entry.id   c5980b9f0ec6fcab7bb7535285880f57
#
_cell.length_a   1.000
_cell.length_b   1.000
_cell.length_c   1.000
_cell.angle_alpha   90.00
_cell.angle_beta   90.00
_cell.angle_gamma   90.00
#
_symmetry.space_group_name_H-M   'P 1'
#
loop_
_entity.id
_entity.type
_entity.pdbx_description
1 polymer ?
#
loop_
_entity_poly.entity_id
_entity_poly.type
_entity_poly.pdbx_seq_one_letter_code
_entity_poly.pdbx_strand_id
1 'polypeptide(L)'
;LLVGGRCTFRFLRMFASSARQARQEEGERVMLIGAGEAGRMLLREISVTPQLKSHVCCIIDDDKSKQGKYIGNVPIVGGREKIPEMVKKERITQIVLAIPAASAKDKKEILNICQKTSCRVRSLPGIYQLVNGEVSMAAVKDVQVEDLLGREPVKLDTAILTDFLQGQTVLVTGGGGSIGSELCRQIAKYQPKQLIILDIYENNAYDIQQELRRVWGDRLNLRVEIASVRDKEKVYSLFQMYHPDIVLHAAAHKHVPLMEECPEEAIKNNIFGTYHVVRAAEKFGVKKFVMISTDKAVNPTNFMGATKRFCEMILQSRTDSPTEFCAVRFGNVLGSNGSVVPLFKKQIQEGGPVTITDKRIIRYFMTIPEAAQLVLEAGAMAKRSEIFVLDMGEPVKILELAENLIRLSGLELDKDITIQEIGLRPGEKLYEELLMRSETLSKTSNEKIFIEQQQDISKDVIMDDLLRLDEAVTRDIPPQELIAMLREMVPTYASPEEVNGRAAAVS
;
A
#
# COMPACT_ATOMS: atom_id res chain seq x y z
N LEU A 1 2.74 -66.76 -27.10
CA LEU A 1 2.02 -65.84 -26.16
C LEU A 1 2.88 -64.69 -25.63
N LEU A 2 4.23 -64.79 -25.57
CA LEU A 2 5.11 -63.75 -25.00
C LEU A 2 5.46 -62.62 -26.01
N VAL A 3 5.27 -62.78 -27.31
CA VAL A 3 5.53 -61.75 -28.32
C VAL A 3 4.38 -60.78 -28.48
N GLY A 4 3.12 -61.24 -28.30
CA GLY A 4 1.92 -60.40 -28.38
C GLY A 4 1.81 -59.38 -27.26
N GLY A 5 2.24 -59.70 -26.03
CA GLY A 5 2.19 -58.78 -24.88
C GLY A 5 3.15 -57.60 -24.99
N ARG A 6 4.32 -57.76 -25.61
CA ARG A 6 5.28 -56.69 -25.83
C ARG A 6 4.85 -55.71 -26.94
N CYS A 7 4.15 -56.20 -27.96
CA CYS A 7 3.62 -55.35 -29.03
C CYS A 7 2.41 -54.52 -28.53
N THR A 8 1.50 -55.12 -27.75
CA THR A 8 0.35 -54.41 -27.13
C THR A 8 0.82 -53.35 -26.15
N PHE A 9 1.84 -53.61 -25.35
CA PHE A 9 2.39 -52.65 -24.40
C PHE A 9 3.09 -51.48 -25.11
N ARG A 10 3.80 -51.74 -26.21
CA ARG A 10 4.39 -50.71 -27.08
C ARG A 10 3.32 -49.87 -27.79
N PHE A 11 2.28 -50.50 -28.29
CA PHE A 11 1.15 -49.83 -28.94
C PHE A 11 0.37 -48.94 -27.96
N LEU A 12 0.08 -49.45 -26.77
CA LEU A 12 -0.56 -48.66 -25.70
C LEU A 12 0.32 -47.49 -25.25
N ARG A 13 1.65 -47.69 -25.21
CA ARG A 13 2.60 -46.63 -24.87
C ARG A 13 2.73 -45.60 -25.99
N MET A 14 2.66 -45.97 -27.24
CA MET A 14 2.61 -45.06 -28.40
C MET A 14 1.29 -44.31 -28.46
N PHE A 15 0.14 -44.95 -28.22
CA PHE A 15 -1.16 -44.29 -28.14
C PHE A 15 -1.23 -43.33 -26.97
N ALA A 16 -0.70 -43.72 -25.81
CA ALA A 16 -0.60 -42.84 -24.66
C ALA A 16 0.34 -41.64 -24.89
N SER A 17 1.44 -41.84 -25.65
CA SER A 17 2.35 -40.74 -26.04
C SER A 17 1.72 -39.81 -27.09
N SER A 18 1.01 -40.34 -28.08
CA SER A 18 0.31 -39.56 -29.10
C SER A 18 -0.88 -38.80 -28.53
N ALA A 19 -1.65 -39.41 -27.61
CA ALA A 19 -2.73 -38.74 -26.86
C ALA A 19 -2.19 -37.67 -25.89
N ARG A 20 -0.97 -37.87 -25.33
CA ARG A 20 -0.26 -36.85 -24.58
C ARG A 20 0.22 -35.70 -25.45
N GLN A 21 0.76 -35.98 -26.65
CA GLN A 21 1.19 -34.95 -27.60
C GLN A 21 0.00 -34.11 -28.11
N ALA A 22 -1.12 -34.72 -28.48
CA ALA A 22 -2.34 -34.01 -28.89
C ALA A 22 -2.95 -33.16 -27.74
N ARG A 23 -2.84 -33.63 -26.48
CA ARG A 23 -3.23 -32.80 -25.29
C ARG A 23 -2.22 -31.67 -25.01
N GLN A 24 -0.97 -31.80 -25.42
CA GLN A 24 0.05 -30.75 -25.26
C GLN A 24 -0.18 -29.55 -26.18
N GLU A 25 -0.86 -29.70 -27.30
CA GLU A 25 -1.10 -28.63 -28.27
C GLU A 25 -2.28 -27.71 -27.89
N GLU A 26 -3.20 -28.14 -27.01
CA GLU A 26 -4.36 -27.37 -26.59
C GLU A 26 -4.29 -26.77 -25.15
N GLY A 27 -3.23 -27.04 -24.37
CA GLY A 27 -3.11 -26.65 -22.96
C GLY A 27 -2.07 -25.54 -22.70
N GLU A 28 -2.21 -24.83 -21.59
CA GLU A 28 -1.19 -23.86 -21.12
C GLU A 28 0.13 -24.57 -20.85
N ARG A 29 1.22 -24.08 -21.46
CA ARG A 29 2.59 -24.57 -21.25
C ARG A 29 3.23 -23.79 -20.09
N VAL A 30 3.44 -24.48 -18.97
CA VAL A 30 3.83 -23.87 -17.70
C VAL A 30 5.30 -24.12 -17.41
N MET A 31 6.00 -23.07 -17.00
CA MET A 31 7.30 -23.13 -16.32
C MET A 31 7.08 -22.90 -14.83
N LEU A 32 7.56 -23.80 -13.96
CA LEU A 32 7.58 -23.60 -12.53
C LEU A 32 8.91 -22.98 -12.10
N ILE A 33 8.86 -21.98 -11.24
CA ILE A 33 10.04 -21.42 -10.57
C ILE A 33 10.01 -21.84 -9.10
N GLY A 34 10.98 -22.67 -8.73
CA GLY A 34 11.12 -23.27 -7.42
C GLY A 34 10.88 -24.78 -7.42
N ALA A 35 11.94 -25.55 -7.13
CA ALA A 35 11.94 -27.01 -6.98
C ALA A 35 11.84 -27.44 -5.51
N GLY A 36 11.33 -26.56 -4.63
CA GLY A 36 11.07 -26.82 -3.23
C GLY A 36 9.76 -27.58 -3.02
N GLU A 37 9.30 -27.61 -1.76
CA GLU A 37 8.07 -28.33 -1.39
C GLU A 37 6.84 -27.77 -2.10
N ALA A 38 6.67 -26.44 -2.14
CA ALA A 38 5.58 -25.78 -2.84
C ALA A 38 5.53 -26.12 -4.34
N GLY A 39 6.70 -26.12 -5.02
CA GLY A 39 6.77 -26.50 -6.42
C GLY A 39 6.41 -27.96 -6.66
N ARG A 40 6.82 -28.87 -5.76
CA ARG A 40 6.45 -30.29 -5.83
C ARG A 40 4.95 -30.52 -5.66
N MET A 41 4.33 -29.79 -4.72
CA MET A 41 2.87 -29.85 -4.48
C MET A 41 2.09 -29.37 -5.71
N LEU A 42 2.44 -28.19 -6.25
CA LEU A 42 1.80 -27.66 -7.46
C LEU A 42 1.99 -28.58 -8.67
N LEU A 43 3.20 -29.10 -8.86
CA LEU A 43 3.46 -30.06 -9.95
C LEU A 43 2.58 -31.31 -9.84
N ARG A 44 2.44 -31.85 -8.62
CA ARG A 44 1.59 -33.00 -8.37
C ARG A 44 0.11 -32.69 -8.66
N GLU A 45 -0.40 -31.57 -8.19
CA GLU A 45 -1.78 -31.14 -8.41
C GLU A 45 -2.06 -30.96 -9.93
N ILE A 46 -1.20 -30.24 -10.65
CA ILE A 46 -1.34 -30.07 -12.11
C ILE A 46 -1.33 -31.42 -12.82
N SER A 47 -0.50 -32.38 -12.36
CA SER A 47 -0.38 -33.68 -12.99
C SER A 47 -1.61 -34.59 -12.77
N VAL A 48 -2.32 -34.46 -11.65
CA VAL A 48 -3.47 -35.28 -11.30
C VAL A 48 -4.84 -34.65 -11.61
N THR A 49 -4.84 -33.37 -11.99
CA THR A 49 -6.07 -32.60 -12.28
C THR A 49 -6.17 -32.22 -13.77
N PRO A 50 -6.70 -33.12 -14.64
CA PRO A 50 -6.77 -32.84 -16.08
C PRO A 50 -7.59 -31.61 -16.46
N GLN A 51 -8.52 -31.18 -15.57
CA GLN A 51 -9.38 -30.01 -15.76
C GLN A 51 -8.59 -28.70 -15.85
N LEU A 52 -7.39 -28.65 -15.27
CA LEU A 52 -6.53 -27.46 -15.31
C LEU A 52 -5.99 -27.14 -16.70
N LYS A 53 -6.05 -28.11 -17.67
CA LYS A 53 -5.51 -27.96 -19.04
C LYS A 53 -4.11 -27.35 -19.09
N SER A 54 -3.29 -27.59 -18.08
CA SER A 54 -1.95 -27.02 -17.94
C SER A 54 -0.92 -28.16 -17.93
N HIS A 55 0.23 -27.93 -18.58
CA HIS A 55 1.34 -28.88 -18.62
C HIS A 55 2.64 -28.22 -18.18
N VAL A 56 3.28 -28.76 -17.13
CA VAL A 56 4.58 -28.26 -16.68
C VAL A 56 5.66 -28.81 -17.57
N CYS A 57 6.34 -27.93 -18.32
CA CYS A 57 7.40 -28.29 -19.28
C CYS A 57 8.77 -28.37 -18.62
N CYS A 58 9.07 -27.45 -17.69
CA CYS A 58 10.37 -27.41 -17.02
C CYS A 58 10.24 -26.69 -15.66
N ILE A 59 11.26 -26.86 -14.84
CA ILE A 59 11.42 -26.19 -13.54
C ILE A 59 12.72 -25.40 -13.52
N ILE A 60 12.68 -24.21 -12.95
CA ILE A 60 13.84 -23.35 -12.66
C ILE A 60 14.06 -23.35 -11.15
N ASP A 61 15.31 -23.55 -10.71
CA ASP A 61 15.70 -23.40 -9.30
C ASP A 61 17.17 -22.95 -9.23
N ASP A 62 17.45 -21.91 -8.43
CA ASP A 62 18.79 -21.34 -8.29
C ASP A 62 19.74 -22.24 -7.49
N ASP A 63 19.22 -23.22 -6.75
CA ASP A 63 20.02 -24.20 -6.02
C ASP A 63 20.71 -25.14 -7.01
N LYS A 64 22.02 -24.92 -7.18
CA LYS A 64 22.87 -25.72 -8.09
C LYS A 64 22.81 -27.23 -7.80
N SER A 65 22.55 -27.62 -6.55
CA SER A 65 22.47 -29.04 -6.17
C SER A 65 21.24 -29.75 -6.74
N LYS A 66 20.23 -29.01 -7.16
CA LYS A 66 18.99 -29.53 -7.76
C LYS A 66 19.01 -29.50 -9.29
N GLN A 67 19.83 -28.65 -9.89
CA GLN A 67 19.90 -28.46 -11.34
C GLN A 67 20.34 -29.80 -12.04
N GLY A 68 19.76 -30.07 -13.19
CA GLY A 68 19.97 -31.32 -13.95
C GLY A 68 19.20 -32.53 -13.40
N LYS A 69 18.49 -32.40 -12.27
CA LYS A 69 17.62 -33.46 -11.70
C LYS A 69 16.18 -33.33 -12.20
N TYR A 70 15.36 -34.26 -11.79
CA TYR A 70 13.93 -34.31 -12.14
C TYR A 70 13.05 -34.32 -10.90
N ILE A 71 11.89 -33.71 -11.02
CA ILE A 71 10.76 -33.92 -10.09
C ILE A 71 9.68 -34.63 -10.88
N GLY A 72 9.39 -35.88 -10.53
CA GLY A 72 8.59 -36.76 -11.40
C GLY A 72 9.22 -36.88 -12.80
N ASN A 73 8.51 -36.44 -13.85
CA ASN A 73 8.97 -36.47 -15.21
C ASN A 73 9.42 -35.09 -15.73
N VAL A 74 9.51 -34.06 -14.88
CA VAL A 74 9.82 -32.68 -15.28
C VAL A 74 11.26 -32.34 -14.90
N PRO A 75 12.11 -31.88 -15.85
CA PRO A 75 13.50 -31.54 -15.60
C PRO A 75 13.65 -30.20 -14.88
N ILE A 76 14.63 -30.09 -13.98
CA ILE A 76 15.13 -28.83 -13.42
C ILE A 76 16.28 -28.37 -14.33
N VAL A 77 16.01 -27.38 -15.17
CA VAL A 77 16.86 -27.03 -16.32
C VAL A 77 17.95 -26.00 -16.02
N GLY A 78 17.91 -25.33 -14.85
CA GLY A 78 18.91 -24.35 -14.44
C GLY A 78 18.36 -23.33 -13.47
N GLY A 79 19.11 -22.25 -13.23
CA GLY A 79 18.74 -21.12 -12.41
C GLY A 79 17.96 -20.05 -13.18
N ARG A 80 17.70 -18.91 -12.50
CA ARG A 80 16.89 -17.78 -13.02
C ARG A 80 17.41 -17.22 -14.36
N GLU A 81 18.68 -17.36 -14.66
CA GLU A 81 19.30 -16.91 -15.89
C GLU A 81 18.81 -17.69 -17.15
N LYS A 82 18.29 -18.90 -16.95
CA LYS A 82 17.77 -19.76 -18.03
C LYS A 82 16.32 -19.44 -18.43
N ILE A 83 15.62 -18.60 -17.68
CA ILE A 83 14.20 -18.30 -17.93
C ILE A 83 13.95 -17.83 -19.37
N PRO A 84 14.67 -16.81 -19.94
CA PRO A 84 14.38 -16.33 -21.29
C PRO A 84 14.68 -17.37 -22.39
N GLU A 85 15.72 -18.19 -22.22
CA GLU A 85 16.08 -19.26 -23.14
C GLU A 85 15.00 -20.34 -23.17
N MET A 86 14.58 -20.79 -21.98
CA MET A 86 13.62 -21.87 -21.83
C MET A 86 12.20 -21.47 -22.24
N VAL A 87 11.81 -20.19 -22.04
CA VAL A 87 10.55 -19.67 -22.55
C VAL A 87 10.44 -19.86 -24.06
N LYS A 88 11.49 -19.54 -24.81
CA LYS A 88 11.51 -19.69 -26.26
C LYS A 88 11.58 -21.18 -26.69
N LYS A 89 12.47 -21.94 -26.05
CA LYS A 89 12.73 -23.36 -26.39
C LYS A 89 11.50 -24.23 -26.15
N GLU A 90 10.86 -24.08 -24.99
CA GLU A 90 9.71 -24.88 -24.59
C GLU A 90 8.38 -24.23 -24.93
N ARG A 91 8.36 -23.07 -25.63
CA ARG A 91 7.15 -22.31 -25.99
C ARG A 91 6.23 -22.09 -24.75
N ILE A 92 6.82 -21.61 -23.66
CA ILE A 92 6.11 -21.39 -22.41
C ILE A 92 5.10 -20.25 -22.60
N THR A 93 3.88 -20.45 -22.12
CA THR A 93 2.82 -19.44 -22.12
C THR A 93 2.57 -18.86 -20.74
N GLN A 94 2.91 -19.64 -19.69
CA GLN A 94 2.69 -19.23 -18.31
C GLN A 94 3.90 -19.56 -17.43
N ILE A 95 4.28 -18.63 -16.57
CA ILE A 95 5.30 -18.83 -15.53
C ILE A 95 4.60 -18.78 -14.16
N VAL A 96 4.85 -19.77 -13.30
CA VAL A 96 4.31 -19.83 -11.95
C VAL A 96 5.45 -19.81 -10.93
N LEU A 97 5.49 -18.77 -10.09
CA LEU A 97 6.45 -18.66 -9.00
C LEU A 97 5.96 -19.48 -7.81
N ALA A 98 6.60 -20.63 -7.57
CA ALA A 98 6.32 -21.54 -6.45
C ALA A 98 7.41 -21.43 -5.36
N ILE A 99 7.74 -20.18 -5.00
CA ILE A 99 8.80 -19.81 -4.04
C ILE A 99 8.26 -18.96 -2.88
N PRO A 100 7.24 -19.42 -2.12
CA PRO A 100 6.59 -18.60 -1.10
C PRO A 100 7.55 -18.14 0.01
N ALA A 101 8.61 -18.91 0.30
CA ALA A 101 9.60 -18.63 1.34
C ALA A 101 10.80 -17.81 0.84
N ALA A 102 10.89 -17.50 -0.47
CA ALA A 102 12.00 -16.70 -0.99
C ALA A 102 11.93 -15.24 -0.50
N SER A 103 13.11 -14.60 -0.36
CA SER A 103 13.18 -13.19 0.00
C SER A 103 12.43 -12.31 -1.01
N ALA A 104 11.93 -11.17 -0.55
CA ALA A 104 11.26 -10.21 -1.43
C ALA A 104 12.20 -9.71 -2.54
N LYS A 105 13.50 -9.59 -2.24
CA LYS A 105 14.54 -9.23 -3.21
C LYS A 105 14.67 -10.28 -4.31
N ASP A 106 14.77 -11.56 -3.96
CA ASP A 106 14.87 -12.65 -4.93
C ASP A 106 13.62 -12.72 -5.81
N LYS A 107 12.43 -12.60 -5.20
CA LYS A 107 11.17 -12.57 -5.96
C LYS A 107 11.16 -11.41 -6.96
N LYS A 108 11.56 -10.21 -6.55
CA LYS A 108 11.66 -9.03 -7.42
C LYS A 108 12.62 -9.25 -8.58
N GLU A 109 13.82 -9.80 -8.33
CA GLU A 109 14.81 -10.10 -9.37
C GLU A 109 14.28 -11.11 -10.40
N ILE A 110 13.65 -12.19 -9.94
CA ILE A 110 13.04 -13.19 -10.80
C ILE A 110 11.89 -12.59 -11.60
N LEU A 111 11.01 -11.81 -10.97
CA LEU A 111 9.91 -11.13 -11.65
C LEU A 111 10.42 -10.18 -12.74
N ASN A 112 11.48 -9.42 -12.49
CA ASN A 112 12.11 -8.54 -13.49
C ASN A 112 12.62 -9.31 -14.71
N ILE A 113 13.08 -10.57 -14.53
CA ILE A 113 13.47 -11.45 -15.65
C ILE A 113 12.22 -11.95 -16.39
N CYS A 114 11.20 -12.41 -15.65
CA CYS A 114 9.96 -12.92 -16.22
C CYS A 114 9.21 -11.87 -17.05
N GLN A 115 9.20 -10.62 -16.62
CA GLN A 115 8.56 -9.49 -17.32
C GLN A 115 9.19 -9.15 -18.68
N LYS A 116 10.44 -9.59 -18.93
CA LYS A 116 11.08 -9.46 -20.24
C LYS A 116 10.62 -10.54 -21.23
N THR A 117 9.74 -11.44 -20.78
CA THR A 117 9.13 -12.49 -21.60
C THR A 117 7.66 -12.13 -21.86
N SER A 118 7.07 -12.72 -22.91
CA SER A 118 5.64 -12.56 -23.24
C SER A 118 4.72 -13.50 -22.45
N CYS A 119 5.23 -14.13 -21.39
CA CYS A 119 4.47 -15.11 -20.61
C CYS A 119 3.58 -14.42 -19.57
N ARG A 120 2.40 -15.01 -19.34
CA ARG A 120 1.59 -14.67 -18.16
C ARG A 120 2.34 -15.13 -16.89
N VAL A 121 2.52 -14.22 -15.93
CA VAL A 121 3.24 -14.53 -14.70
C VAL A 121 2.27 -14.59 -13.53
N ARG A 122 2.30 -15.72 -12.81
CA ARG A 122 1.48 -15.95 -11.62
C ARG A 122 2.38 -16.30 -10.44
N SER A 123 1.95 -16.00 -9.24
CA SER A 123 2.73 -16.27 -8.03
C SER A 123 1.88 -16.98 -6.97
N LEU A 124 2.50 -17.91 -6.27
CA LEU A 124 1.95 -18.43 -5.03
C LEU A 124 2.18 -17.40 -3.92
N PRO A 125 1.14 -16.99 -3.17
CA PRO A 125 1.28 -16.06 -2.06
C PRO A 125 2.30 -16.55 -1.03
N GLY A 126 2.85 -15.63 -0.24
CA GLY A 126 3.73 -15.97 0.88
C GLY A 126 3.05 -16.91 1.88
N ILE A 127 3.83 -17.70 2.61
CA ILE A 127 3.33 -18.71 3.57
C ILE A 127 2.32 -18.10 4.56
N TYR A 128 2.53 -16.87 4.98
CA TYR A 128 1.63 -16.14 5.89
C TYR A 128 0.28 -15.71 5.28
N GLN A 129 0.14 -15.77 3.95
CA GLN A 129 -1.07 -15.40 3.21
C GLN A 129 -1.87 -16.62 2.76
N LEU A 130 -1.33 -17.83 2.94
CA LEU A 130 -2.02 -19.07 2.61
C LEU A 130 -3.06 -19.39 3.70
N VAL A 131 -4.32 -19.45 3.32
CA VAL A 131 -5.40 -19.90 4.19
C VAL A 131 -5.14 -21.37 4.50
N ASN A 132 -5.00 -21.71 5.78
CA ASN A 132 -4.69 -23.07 6.28
C ASN A 132 -3.33 -23.65 5.85
N GLY A 133 -2.41 -22.85 5.28
CA GLY A 133 -1.10 -23.34 4.82
C GLY A 133 -1.14 -24.28 3.61
N GLU A 134 -2.29 -24.43 2.95
CA GLU A 134 -2.44 -25.30 1.80
C GLU A 134 -1.90 -24.67 0.51
N VAL A 135 -0.99 -25.38 -0.14
CA VAL A 135 -0.42 -25.02 -1.45
C VAL A 135 -1.27 -25.66 -2.52
N SER A 136 -2.02 -24.85 -3.29
CA SER A 136 -2.84 -25.33 -4.41
C SER A 136 -2.82 -24.35 -5.58
N MET A 137 -3.20 -24.84 -6.79
CA MET A 137 -3.37 -23.99 -7.96
C MET A 137 -4.47 -22.92 -7.77
N ALA A 138 -5.44 -23.17 -6.93
CA ALA A 138 -6.47 -22.18 -6.54
C ALA A 138 -5.88 -21.02 -5.74
N ALA A 139 -4.78 -21.23 -5.02
CA ALA A 139 -4.06 -20.19 -4.29
C ALA A 139 -3.13 -19.37 -5.19
N VAL A 140 -2.80 -19.86 -6.40
CA VAL A 140 -1.91 -19.15 -7.34
C VAL A 140 -2.67 -17.98 -7.98
N LYS A 141 -2.17 -16.76 -7.77
CA LYS A 141 -2.76 -15.50 -8.26
C LYS A 141 -1.88 -14.87 -9.31
N ASP A 142 -2.46 -14.01 -10.14
CA ASP A 142 -1.67 -13.15 -11.02
C ASP A 142 -0.78 -12.25 -10.16
N VAL A 143 0.47 -12.04 -10.61
CA VAL A 143 1.43 -11.16 -9.94
C VAL A 143 0.82 -9.77 -9.81
N GLN A 144 0.87 -9.24 -8.61
CA GLN A 144 0.39 -7.90 -8.31
C GLN A 144 1.55 -6.90 -8.34
N VAL A 145 1.22 -5.63 -8.48
CA VAL A 145 2.23 -4.53 -8.45
C VAL A 145 3.00 -4.51 -7.14
N GLU A 146 2.35 -4.91 -6.06
CA GLU A 146 2.93 -5.03 -4.73
C GLU A 146 4.13 -6.01 -4.70
N ASP A 147 4.06 -7.08 -5.47
CA ASP A 147 5.14 -8.09 -5.58
C ASP A 147 6.42 -7.50 -6.21
N LEU A 148 6.28 -6.43 -7.01
CA LEU A 148 7.40 -5.74 -7.66
C LEU A 148 8.16 -4.77 -6.76
N LEU A 149 7.59 -4.37 -5.64
CA LEU A 149 8.27 -3.49 -4.69
C LEU A 149 9.48 -4.18 -4.05
N GLY A 150 9.42 -5.49 -3.87
CA GLY A 150 10.47 -6.25 -3.21
C GLY A 150 10.61 -5.89 -1.73
N ARG A 151 9.50 -5.53 -1.06
CA ARG A 151 9.49 -5.19 0.37
C ARG A 151 9.28 -6.44 1.22
N GLU A 152 10.11 -6.59 2.24
CA GLU A 152 9.92 -7.65 3.22
C GLU A 152 8.69 -7.35 4.10
N PRO A 153 7.89 -8.36 4.43
CA PRO A 153 6.79 -8.20 5.37
C PRO A 153 7.28 -7.64 6.71
N VAL A 154 6.50 -6.72 7.28
CA VAL A 154 6.80 -6.15 8.59
C VAL A 154 6.62 -7.23 9.66
N LYS A 155 7.62 -7.37 10.52
CA LYS A 155 7.50 -8.19 11.74
C LYS A 155 6.90 -7.30 12.83
N LEU A 156 5.67 -7.55 13.19
CA LEU A 156 4.97 -6.82 14.25
C LEU A 156 5.32 -7.38 15.63
N ASP A 157 5.42 -6.50 16.59
CA ASP A 157 5.33 -6.88 17.99
C ASP A 157 3.86 -7.02 18.38
N THR A 158 3.35 -8.25 18.30
CA THR A 158 1.96 -8.57 18.61
C THR A 158 1.61 -8.30 20.07
N ALA A 159 2.59 -8.35 20.99
CA ALA A 159 2.36 -8.09 22.41
C ALA A 159 2.07 -6.60 22.64
N ILE A 160 2.87 -5.71 22.07
CA ILE A 160 2.68 -4.25 22.15
C ILE A 160 1.32 -3.86 21.57
N LEU A 161 0.93 -4.42 20.42
CA LEU A 161 -0.36 -4.12 19.80
C LEU A 161 -1.54 -4.69 20.58
N THR A 162 -1.38 -5.84 21.23
CA THR A 162 -2.41 -6.40 22.10
C THR A 162 -2.64 -5.48 23.29
N ASP A 163 -1.58 -5.06 23.98
CA ASP A 163 -1.67 -4.12 25.12
C ASP A 163 -2.28 -2.78 24.70
N PHE A 164 -1.98 -2.32 23.50
CA PHE A 164 -2.49 -1.06 22.98
C PHE A 164 -3.99 -1.11 22.66
N LEU A 165 -4.49 -2.21 22.06
CA LEU A 165 -5.83 -2.25 21.44
C LEU A 165 -6.85 -3.11 22.19
N GLN A 166 -6.41 -4.16 22.90
CA GLN A 166 -7.32 -5.08 23.54
C GLN A 166 -8.14 -4.40 24.65
N GLY A 167 -9.45 -4.60 24.58
CA GLY A 167 -10.37 -4.05 25.59
C GLY A 167 -10.55 -2.51 25.52
N GLN A 168 -9.93 -1.82 24.56
CA GLN A 168 -10.07 -0.38 24.37
C GLN A 168 -11.26 -0.04 23.45
N THR A 169 -11.85 1.14 23.65
CA THR A 169 -12.79 1.74 22.71
C THR A 169 -11.99 2.55 21.69
N VAL A 170 -12.02 2.13 20.42
CA VAL A 170 -11.22 2.73 19.35
C VAL A 170 -12.10 3.43 18.34
N LEU A 171 -11.84 4.71 18.09
CA LEU A 171 -12.48 5.52 17.05
C LEU A 171 -11.53 5.71 15.86
N VAL A 172 -11.99 5.36 14.67
CA VAL A 172 -11.26 5.58 13.40
C VAL A 172 -12.04 6.59 12.56
N THR A 173 -11.51 7.81 12.39
CA THR A 173 -12.08 8.79 11.48
C THR A 173 -11.56 8.59 10.06
N GLY A 174 -12.39 8.79 9.04
CA GLY A 174 -12.06 8.41 7.67
C GLY A 174 -11.94 6.90 7.52
N GLY A 175 -12.71 6.14 8.32
CA GLY A 175 -12.61 4.69 8.42
C GLY A 175 -13.08 3.91 7.19
N GLY A 176 -13.78 4.55 6.25
CA GLY A 176 -14.09 4.01 4.91
C GLY A 176 -12.97 4.25 3.87
N GLY A 177 -12.00 5.11 4.17
CA GLY A 177 -10.85 5.37 3.30
C GLY A 177 -9.88 4.19 3.22
N SER A 178 -8.90 4.26 2.31
CA SER A 178 -7.94 3.17 2.08
C SER A 178 -7.12 2.80 3.31
N ILE A 179 -6.60 3.79 4.05
CA ILE A 179 -5.85 3.55 5.29
C ILE A 179 -6.81 3.25 6.45
N GLY A 180 -7.88 4.04 6.59
CA GLY A 180 -8.84 3.88 7.68
C GLY A 180 -9.51 2.50 7.69
N SER A 181 -9.92 1.98 6.53
CA SER A 181 -10.53 0.64 6.45
C SER A 181 -9.53 -0.47 6.80
N GLU A 182 -8.27 -0.32 6.41
CA GLU A 182 -7.25 -1.30 6.79
C GLU A 182 -6.90 -1.24 8.27
N LEU A 183 -6.84 -0.02 8.86
CA LEU A 183 -6.73 0.12 10.32
C LEU A 183 -7.88 -0.61 11.02
N CYS A 184 -9.13 -0.44 10.56
CA CYS A 184 -10.29 -1.16 11.12
C CYS A 184 -10.15 -2.68 11.02
N ARG A 185 -9.67 -3.22 9.87
CA ARG A 185 -9.42 -4.67 9.70
C ARG A 185 -8.41 -5.19 10.69
N GLN A 186 -7.34 -4.43 10.91
CA GLN A 186 -6.26 -4.86 11.78
C GLN A 186 -6.63 -4.75 13.25
N ILE A 187 -7.28 -3.63 13.66
CA ILE A 187 -7.77 -3.43 15.03
C ILE A 187 -8.73 -4.55 15.44
N ALA A 188 -9.62 -4.98 14.54
CA ALA A 188 -10.59 -6.04 14.82
C ALA A 188 -9.93 -7.37 15.26
N LYS A 189 -8.68 -7.65 14.85
CA LYS A 189 -7.92 -8.84 15.24
C LYS A 189 -7.53 -8.85 16.72
N TYR A 190 -7.42 -7.67 17.35
CA TYR A 190 -6.98 -7.48 18.73
C TYR A 190 -8.15 -7.37 19.74
N GLN A 191 -9.38 -7.69 19.32
CA GLN A 191 -10.57 -7.73 20.18
C GLN A 191 -10.77 -6.46 21.02
N PRO A 192 -10.92 -5.29 20.38
CA PRO A 192 -11.24 -4.06 21.08
C PRO A 192 -12.56 -4.19 21.81
N LYS A 193 -12.76 -3.44 22.90
CA LYS A 193 -14.06 -3.35 23.59
C LYS A 193 -15.15 -2.84 22.63
N GLN A 194 -14.80 -1.87 21.80
CA GLN A 194 -15.65 -1.34 20.74
C GLN A 194 -14.80 -0.75 19.63
N LEU A 195 -15.19 -0.97 18.38
CA LEU A 195 -14.65 -0.29 17.21
C LEU A 195 -15.70 0.64 16.61
N ILE A 196 -15.36 1.93 16.48
CA ILE A 196 -16.24 2.95 15.93
C ILE A 196 -15.61 3.47 14.65
N ILE A 197 -16.35 3.39 13.55
CA ILE A 197 -15.98 3.94 12.24
C ILE A 197 -16.73 5.24 12.06
N LEU A 198 -16.00 6.34 11.86
CA LEU A 198 -16.56 7.65 11.50
C LEU A 198 -16.13 7.98 10.07
N ASP A 199 -17.08 8.15 9.16
CA ASP A 199 -16.80 8.59 7.78
C ASP A 199 -17.93 9.50 7.28
N ILE A 200 -17.60 10.41 6.36
CA ILE A 200 -18.61 11.24 5.68
C ILE A 200 -19.24 10.48 4.50
N TYR A 201 -18.50 9.54 3.90
CA TYR A 201 -18.94 8.80 2.72
C TYR A 201 -19.55 7.45 3.09
N GLU A 202 -20.88 7.38 3.06
CA GLU A 202 -21.65 6.23 3.53
C GLU A 202 -21.30 4.92 2.80
N ASN A 203 -21.08 4.96 1.47
CA ASN A 203 -20.85 3.73 0.72
C ASN A 203 -19.58 3.00 1.17
N ASN A 204 -18.46 3.72 1.29
CA ASN A 204 -17.22 3.13 1.77
C ASN A 204 -17.34 2.65 3.24
N ALA A 205 -18.05 3.42 4.08
CA ALA A 205 -18.31 3.02 5.47
C ALA A 205 -19.18 1.76 5.54
N TYR A 206 -20.17 1.64 4.66
CA TYR A 206 -21.01 0.46 4.53
C TYR A 206 -20.21 -0.76 4.08
N ASP A 207 -19.35 -0.62 3.06
CA ASP A 207 -18.53 -1.72 2.54
C ASP A 207 -17.65 -2.34 3.63
N ILE A 208 -16.89 -1.51 4.37
CA ILE A 208 -16.06 -2.01 5.47
C ILE A 208 -16.90 -2.58 6.62
N GLN A 209 -18.08 -2.03 6.89
CA GLN A 209 -19.00 -2.58 7.89
C GLN A 209 -19.44 -3.99 7.50
N GLN A 210 -19.88 -4.21 6.26
CA GLN A 210 -20.32 -5.50 5.77
C GLN A 210 -19.17 -6.53 5.80
N GLU A 211 -17.98 -6.12 5.41
CA GLU A 211 -16.79 -6.97 5.46
C GLU A 211 -16.49 -7.42 6.90
N LEU A 212 -16.40 -6.48 7.85
CA LEU A 212 -16.09 -6.78 9.25
C LEU A 212 -17.20 -7.63 9.92
N ARG A 213 -18.47 -7.35 9.64
CA ARG A 213 -19.59 -8.17 10.13
C ARG A 213 -19.55 -9.60 9.60
N ARG A 214 -19.20 -9.78 8.32
CA ARG A 214 -19.07 -11.12 7.72
C ARG A 214 -17.93 -11.92 8.36
N VAL A 215 -16.80 -11.28 8.69
CA VAL A 215 -15.61 -11.95 9.24
C VAL A 215 -15.76 -12.21 10.75
N TRP A 216 -16.26 -11.23 11.49
CA TRP A 216 -16.24 -11.25 12.95
C TRP A 216 -17.61 -11.52 13.59
N GLY A 217 -18.73 -11.22 12.89
CA GLY A 217 -20.08 -11.35 13.42
C GLY A 217 -20.26 -10.58 14.74
N ASP A 218 -20.90 -11.20 15.70
CA ASP A 218 -21.17 -10.62 17.03
C ASP A 218 -19.93 -10.55 17.94
N ARG A 219 -18.81 -11.14 17.52
CA ARG A 219 -17.55 -11.08 18.27
C ARG A 219 -16.92 -9.69 18.27
N LEU A 220 -17.29 -8.83 17.33
CA LEU A 220 -16.82 -7.46 17.22
C LEU A 220 -17.96 -6.47 17.51
N ASN A 221 -17.87 -5.73 18.61
CA ASN A 221 -18.78 -4.61 18.88
C ASN A 221 -18.46 -3.46 17.94
N LEU A 222 -19.06 -3.48 16.74
CA LEU A 222 -18.82 -2.51 15.67
C LEU A 222 -19.94 -1.46 15.61
N ARG A 223 -19.56 -0.19 15.55
CA ARG A 223 -20.46 0.94 15.27
C ARG A 223 -19.95 1.72 14.06
N VAL A 224 -20.88 2.22 13.26
CA VAL A 224 -20.58 3.10 12.12
C VAL A 224 -21.39 4.35 12.28
N GLU A 225 -20.72 5.49 12.22
CA GLU A 225 -21.30 6.82 12.31
C GLU A 225 -21.00 7.59 11.01
N ILE A 226 -22.05 8.07 10.35
CA ILE A 226 -21.92 8.90 9.17
C ILE A 226 -21.94 10.35 9.59
N ALA A 227 -20.76 10.97 9.57
CA ALA A 227 -20.60 12.39 9.93
C ALA A 227 -19.29 12.96 9.38
N SER A 228 -19.24 14.29 9.26
CA SER A 228 -18.03 15.02 8.90
C SER A 228 -17.25 15.42 10.16
N VAL A 229 -15.92 15.32 10.11
CA VAL A 229 -15.04 15.89 11.14
C VAL A 229 -15.09 17.41 11.20
N ARG A 230 -15.65 18.06 10.16
CA ARG A 230 -15.91 19.50 10.09
C ARG A 230 -17.04 19.92 11.03
N ASP A 231 -17.97 19.01 11.34
CA ASP A 231 -19.09 19.25 12.22
C ASP A 231 -18.65 19.09 13.69
N LYS A 232 -18.26 20.20 14.29
CA LYS A 232 -17.78 20.27 15.67
C LYS A 232 -18.77 19.67 16.65
N GLU A 233 -20.05 20.05 16.56
CA GLU A 233 -21.07 19.63 17.53
C GLU A 233 -21.32 18.11 17.44
N LYS A 234 -21.37 17.57 16.21
CA LYS A 234 -21.50 16.12 16.01
C LYS A 234 -20.26 15.37 16.52
N VAL A 235 -19.05 15.86 16.26
CA VAL A 235 -17.82 15.27 16.79
C VAL A 235 -17.84 15.21 18.31
N TYR A 236 -18.18 16.33 18.96
CA TYR A 236 -18.26 16.39 20.44
C TYR A 236 -19.33 15.44 20.99
N SER A 237 -20.50 15.38 20.36
CA SER A 237 -21.58 14.44 20.72
C SER A 237 -21.12 12.98 20.64
N LEU A 238 -20.38 12.62 19.60
CA LEU A 238 -19.86 11.25 19.45
C LEU A 238 -18.82 10.90 20.52
N PHE A 239 -17.90 11.82 20.82
CA PHE A 239 -16.92 11.62 21.89
C PHE A 239 -17.59 11.50 23.27
N GLN A 240 -18.62 12.29 23.52
CA GLN A 240 -19.42 12.20 24.74
C GLN A 240 -20.20 10.88 24.84
N MET A 241 -20.69 10.36 23.71
CA MET A 241 -21.47 9.11 23.68
C MET A 241 -20.58 7.88 23.86
N TYR A 242 -19.45 7.84 23.16
CA TYR A 242 -18.63 6.63 23.06
C TYR A 242 -17.42 6.60 23.99
N HIS A 243 -16.97 7.74 24.50
CA HIS A 243 -15.76 7.88 25.32
C HIS A 243 -14.58 7.06 24.76
N PRO A 244 -14.10 7.36 23.54
CA PRO A 244 -13.02 6.58 22.94
C PRO A 244 -11.73 6.69 23.76
N ASP A 245 -11.07 5.56 24.00
CA ASP A 245 -9.75 5.49 24.62
C ASP A 245 -8.66 5.87 23.62
N ILE A 246 -8.85 5.46 22.36
CA ILE A 246 -7.89 5.64 21.27
C ILE A 246 -8.60 6.24 20.07
N VAL A 247 -7.97 7.24 19.45
CA VAL A 247 -8.41 7.84 18.18
C VAL A 247 -7.36 7.68 17.11
N LEU A 248 -7.75 7.09 15.98
CA LEU A 248 -6.94 7.03 14.76
C LEU A 248 -7.56 7.97 13.73
N HIS A 249 -6.90 9.12 13.49
CA HIS A 249 -7.43 10.19 12.66
C HIS A 249 -6.89 10.08 11.23
N ALA A 250 -7.65 9.42 10.33
CA ALA A 250 -7.32 9.24 8.92
C ALA A 250 -8.21 10.07 7.96
N ALA A 251 -9.15 10.84 8.50
CA ALA A 251 -10.00 11.72 7.70
C ALA A 251 -9.20 12.92 7.17
N ALA A 252 -9.06 13.04 5.84
CA ALA A 252 -8.43 14.18 5.19
C ALA A 252 -8.78 14.25 3.70
N HIS A 253 -8.78 15.44 3.12
CA HIS A 253 -8.69 15.66 1.69
C HIS A 253 -7.23 15.53 1.25
N LYS A 254 -6.92 14.64 0.30
CA LYS A 254 -5.54 14.27 -0.06
C LYS A 254 -5.12 14.59 -1.50
N HIS A 255 -6.09 14.89 -2.38
CA HIS A 255 -5.82 15.12 -3.79
C HIS A 255 -5.25 16.52 -4.03
N VAL A 256 -3.94 16.60 -4.28
CA VAL A 256 -3.22 17.86 -4.45
C VAL A 256 -3.88 18.77 -5.48
N PRO A 257 -4.17 18.36 -6.74
CA PRO A 257 -4.74 19.27 -7.73
C PRO A 257 -6.07 19.89 -7.29
N LEU A 258 -6.95 19.10 -6.66
CA LEU A 258 -8.25 19.61 -6.19
C LEU A 258 -8.09 20.60 -5.02
N MET A 259 -7.10 20.40 -4.16
CA MET A 259 -6.88 21.28 -3.01
C MET A 259 -6.13 22.57 -3.41
N GLU A 260 -5.45 22.59 -4.54
CA GLU A 260 -4.95 23.84 -5.15
C GLU A 260 -6.10 24.69 -5.72
N GLU A 261 -7.14 24.05 -6.27
CA GLU A 261 -8.33 24.70 -6.80
C GLU A 261 -9.32 25.13 -5.73
N CYS A 262 -9.43 24.35 -4.64
CA CYS A 262 -10.38 24.55 -3.54
C CYS A 262 -9.65 24.59 -2.18
N PRO A 263 -8.79 25.59 -1.92
CA PRO A 263 -7.99 25.66 -0.69
C PRO A 263 -8.83 25.82 0.57
N GLU A 264 -9.97 26.52 0.49
CA GLU A 264 -10.90 26.67 1.61
C GLU A 264 -11.44 25.33 2.12
N GLU A 265 -11.68 24.37 1.21
CA GLU A 265 -12.15 23.04 1.59
C GLU A 265 -11.05 22.23 2.28
N ALA A 266 -9.78 22.42 1.88
CA ALA A 266 -8.65 21.82 2.57
C ALA A 266 -8.49 22.40 4.00
N ILE A 267 -8.67 23.70 4.19
CA ILE A 267 -8.66 24.33 5.52
C ILE A 267 -9.78 23.77 6.38
N LYS A 268 -11.03 23.82 5.88
CA LYS A 268 -12.20 23.33 6.62
C LYS A 268 -12.07 21.88 7.04
N ASN A 269 -11.65 21.02 6.12
CA ASN A 269 -11.60 19.58 6.38
C ASN A 269 -10.32 19.14 7.10
N ASN A 270 -9.15 19.55 6.62
CA ASN A 270 -7.89 19.06 7.17
C ASN A 270 -7.54 19.81 8.45
N ILE A 271 -7.56 21.17 8.45
CA ILE A 271 -7.15 21.95 9.61
C ILE A 271 -8.25 21.96 10.68
N PHE A 272 -9.44 22.47 10.36
CA PHE A 272 -10.50 22.57 11.37
C PHE A 272 -11.06 21.19 11.75
N GLY A 273 -11.19 20.26 10.78
CA GLY A 273 -11.57 18.88 11.09
C GLY A 273 -10.63 18.23 12.08
N THR A 274 -9.30 18.32 11.87
CA THR A 274 -8.30 17.83 12.82
C THR A 274 -8.41 18.55 14.16
N TYR A 275 -8.52 19.88 14.16
CA TYR A 275 -8.64 20.67 15.38
C TYR A 275 -9.86 20.29 16.22
N HIS A 276 -11.03 20.08 15.60
CA HIS A 276 -12.24 19.64 16.31
C HIS A 276 -12.05 18.29 16.99
N VAL A 277 -11.43 17.31 16.27
CA VAL A 277 -11.18 15.97 16.81
C VAL A 277 -10.14 16.02 17.93
N VAL A 278 -9.07 16.81 17.79
CA VAL A 278 -8.05 17.05 18.84
C VAL A 278 -8.69 17.65 20.09
N ARG A 279 -9.51 18.69 19.94
CA ARG A 279 -10.18 19.35 21.09
C ARG A 279 -11.18 18.42 21.77
N ALA A 280 -11.89 17.60 21.00
CA ALA A 280 -12.77 16.59 21.57
C ALA A 280 -11.96 15.52 22.33
N ALA A 281 -10.82 15.08 21.79
CA ALA A 281 -9.94 14.14 22.45
C ALA A 281 -9.45 14.65 23.81
N GLU A 282 -8.98 15.90 23.88
CA GLU A 282 -8.58 16.55 25.13
C GLU A 282 -9.75 16.63 26.11
N LYS A 283 -10.92 17.10 25.64
CA LYS A 283 -12.08 17.34 26.51
C LYS A 283 -12.65 16.06 27.13
N PHE A 284 -12.65 14.96 26.38
CA PHE A 284 -13.26 13.70 26.78
C PHE A 284 -12.25 12.64 27.26
N GLY A 285 -10.98 13.03 27.45
CA GLY A 285 -9.97 12.20 28.10
C GLY A 285 -9.49 11.02 27.28
N VAL A 286 -9.36 11.18 25.96
CA VAL A 286 -8.71 10.19 25.08
C VAL A 286 -7.28 9.96 25.54
N LYS A 287 -6.87 8.70 25.66
CA LYS A 287 -5.52 8.34 26.09
C LYS A 287 -4.49 8.55 24.97
N LYS A 288 -4.80 8.07 23.76
CA LYS A 288 -3.91 8.09 22.60
C LYS A 288 -4.63 8.67 21.37
N PHE A 289 -3.96 9.59 20.69
CA PHE A 289 -4.43 10.18 19.44
C PHE A 289 -3.35 10.05 18.36
N VAL A 290 -3.65 9.31 17.31
CA VAL A 290 -2.73 9.05 16.20
C VAL A 290 -3.27 9.67 14.92
N MET A 291 -2.57 10.66 14.37
CA MET A 291 -2.93 11.29 13.10
C MET A 291 -2.14 10.69 11.94
N ILE A 292 -2.84 10.33 10.88
CA ILE A 292 -2.20 9.96 9.61
C ILE A 292 -1.67 11.24 8.95
N SER A 293 -0.37 11.29 8.69
CA SER A 293 0.29 12.36 7.96
C SER A 293 0.94 11.85 6.68
N THR A 294 1.74 12.68 6.02
CA THR A 294 2.27 12.41 4.67
C THR A 294 3.66 13.02 4.51
N ASP A 295 4.46 12.45 3.59
CA ASP A 295 5.70 13.00 3.06
C ASP A 295 5.53 14.44 2.51
N LYS A 296 4.33 14.77 2.02
CA LYS A 296 4.01 16.10 1.47
C LYS A 296 3.90 17.21 2.51
N ALA A 297 3.84 16.85 3.80
CA ALA A 297 3.95 17.81 4.91
C ALA A 297 5.41 18.26 5.16
N VAL A 298 6.39 17.56 4.59
CA VAL A 298 7.81 17.91 4.66
C VAL A 298 8.12 18.94 3.56
N ASN A 299 8.57 20.14 3.94
CA ASN A 299 8.83 21.24 2.99
C ASN A 299 7.73 21.33 1.93
N PRO A 300 6.46 21.57 2.31
CA PRO A 300 5.34 21.48 1.39
C PRO A 300 5.52 22.42 0.19
N THR A 301 5.14 21.94 -1.00
CA THR A 301 5.09 22.72 -2.23
C THR A 301 3.67 22.86 -2.75
N ASN A 302 2.72 22.35 -2.00
CA ASN A 302 1.31 22.36 -2.34
C ASN A 302 0.46 22.63 -1.10
N PHE A 303 -0.75 23.14 -1.36
CA PHE A 303 -1.66 23.55 -0.30
C PHE A 303 -2.07 22.40 0.61
N MET A 304 -2.38 21.23 0.04
CA MET A 304 -2.73 20.03 0.80
C MET A 304 -1.62 19.66 1.79
N GLY A 305 -0.38 19.62 1.33
CA GLY A 305 0.80 19.36 2.18
C GLY A 305 0.96 20.39 3.29
N ALA A 306 0.77 21.67 2.97
CA ALA A 306 0.82 22.76 3.94
C ALA A 306 -0.28 22.61 5.01
N THR A 307 -1.53 22.25 4.64
CA THR A 307 -2.58 21.96 5.62
C THR A 307 -2.22 20.80 6.53
N LYS A 308 -1.59 19.73 6.00
CA LYS A 308 -1.15 18.59 6.82
C LYS A 308 0.00 18.97 7.75
N ARG A 309 0.95 19.81 7.30
CA ARG A 309 1.99 20.35 8.18
C ARG A 309 1.39 21.19 9.31
N PHE A 310 0.42 22.03 9.00
CA PHE A 310 -0.28 22.80 10.03
C PHE A 310 -1.01 21.89 11.04
N CYS A 311 -1.61 20.78 10.58
CA CYS A 311 -2.18 19.77 11.49
C CYS A 311 -1.13 19.16 12.43
N GLU A 312 0.08 18.86 11.93
CA GLU A 312 1.19 18.40 12.77
C GLU A 312 1.59 19.45 13.80
N MET A 313 1.63 20.73 13.41
CA MET A 313 1.90 21.85 14.33
C MET A 313 0.83 21.96 15.42
N ILE A 314 -0.46 21.74 15.09
CA ILE A 314 -1.53 21.65 16.10
C ILE A 314 -1.21 20.56 17.13
N LEU A 315 -0.78 19.36 16.71
CA LEU A 315 -0.46 18.29 17.64
C LEU A 315 0.81 18.62 18.45
N GLN A 316 1.85 19.10 17.80
CA GLN A 316 3.12 19.45 18.46
C GLN A 316 2.96 20.55 19.53
N SER A 317 1.96 21.44 19.38
CA SER A 317 1.65 22.47 20.39
C SER A 317 0.93 21.94 21.64
N ARG A 318 0.67 20.63 21.76
CA ARG A 318 -0.09 19.98 22.85
C ARG A 318 0.78 19.21 23.84
N THR A 319 1.99 19.65 24.08
CA THR A 319 2.96 18.97 24.96
C THR A 319 2.49 18.78 26.40
N ASP A 320 1.60 19.68 26.88
CA ASP A 320 1.06 19.65 28.25
C ASP A 320 -0.26 18.87 28.35
N SER A 321 -0.76 18.30 27.27
CA SER A 321 -2.01 17.54 27.26
C SER A 321 -1.85 16.18 27.94
N PRO A 322 -2.87 15.72 28.71
CA PRO A 322 -2.89 14.33 29.21
C PRO A 322 -3.11 13.31 28.09
N THR A 323 -3.64 13.72 26.93
CA THR A 323 -3.74 12.89 25.73
C THR A 323 -2.38 12.81 25.07
N GLU A 324 -1.90 11.60 24.80
CA GLU A 324 -0.68 11.39 24.05
C GLU A 324 -0.96 11.51 22.54
N PHE A 325 -0.56 12.63 21.97
CA PHE A 325 -0.72 12.90 20.54
C PHE A 325 0.48 12.38 19.76
N CYS A 326 0.24 11.87 18.55
CA CYS A 326 1.29 11.68 17.58
C CYS A 326 0.76 11.80 16.14
N ALA A 327 1.67 12.15 15.23
CA ALA A 327 1.45 12.06 13.80
C ALA A 327 2.39 11.01 13.19
N VAL A 328 1.95 10.31 12.13
CA VAL A 328 2.75 9.32 11.44
C VAL A 328 2.85 9.70 9.97
N ARG A 329 4.06 10.07 9.55
CA ARG A 329 4.38 10.41 8.15
C ARG A 329 4.78 9.18 7.38
N PHE A 330 4.23 9.04 6.20
CA PHE A 330 4.68 8.07 5.19
C PHE A 330 4.35 8.58 3.79
N GLY A 331 4.99 8.00 2.78
CA GLY A 331 4.82 8.36 1.38
C GLY A 331 3.57 7.73 0.75
N ASN A 332 3.68 7.35 -0.54
CA ASN A 332 2.53 6.80 -1.23
C ASN A 332 2.25 5.35 -0.79
N VAL A 333 0.98 4.99 -0.80
CA VAL A 333 0.55 3.60 -0.60
C VAL A 333 -0.04 3.05 -1.90
N LEU A 334 0.36 1.82 -2.25
CA LEU A 334 -0.08 1.18 -3.48
C LEU A 334 -1.57 0.87 -3.44
N GLY A 335 -2.22 1.08 -4.60
CA GLY A 335 -3.62 0.71 -4.77
C GLY A 335 -4.63 1.55 -3.99
N SER A 336 -4.21 2.66 -3.34
CA SER A 336 -5.16 3.56 -2.66
C SER A 336 -6.08 4.26 -3.65
N ASN A 337 -7.31 4.55 -3.23
CA ASN A 337 -8.32 5.21 -4.06
C ASN A 337 -7.80 6.51 -4.67
N GLY A 338 -7.97 6.67 -5.99
CA GLY A 338 -7.53 7.84 -6.76
C GLY A 338 -6.01 7.98 -6.89
N SER A 339 -5.21 6.96 -6.55
CA SER A 339 -3.76 6.96 -6.73
C SER A 339 -3.37 6.53 -8.16
N VAL A 340 -2.06 6.61 -8.44
CA VAL A 340 -1.49 6.36 -9.77
C VAL A 340 -1.74 4.95 -10.30
N VAL A 341 -1.71 3.92 -9.43
CA VAL A 341 -1.89 2.52 -9.86
C VAL A 341 -3.31 2.22 -10.35
N PRO A 342 -4.40 2.56 -9.63
CA PRO A 342 -5.75 2.47 -10.18
C PRO A 342 -5.96 3.27 -11.46
N LEU A 343 -5.36 4.46 -11.57
CA LEU A 343 -5.45 5.29 -12.78
C LEU A 343 -4.81 4.56 -13.97
N PHE A 344 -3.59 4.06 -13.82
CA PHE A 344 -2.89 3.33 -14.88
C PHE A 344 -3.65 2.07 -15.29
N LYS A 345 -4.15 1.28 -14.33
CA LYS A 345 -4.98 0.10 -14.62
C LYS A 345 -6.21 0.45 -15.45
N LYS A 346 -6.89 1.55 -15.11
CA LYS A 346 -8.05 2.04 -15.86
C LYS A 346 -7.66 2.45 -17.27
N GLN A 347 -6.60 3.25 -17.43
CA GLN A 347 -6.11 3.68 -18.76
C GLN A 347 -5.70 2.48 -19.63
N ILE A 348 -5.04 1.47 -19.05
CA ILE A 348 -4.69 0.23 -19.76
C ILE A 348 -5.94 -0.52 -20.21
N GLN A 349 -6.98 -0.63 -19.37
CA GLN A 349 -8.25 -1.27 -19.72
C GLN A 349 -9.00 -0.53 -20.82
N GLU A 350 -8.86 0.79 -20.89
CA GLU A 350 -9.46 1.66 -21.92
C GLU A 350 -8.67 1.69 -23.23
N GLY A 351 -7.50 1.00 -23.32
CA GLY A 351 -6.66 0.95 -24.52
C GLY A 351 -5.58 2.03 -24.58
N GLY A 352 -5.36 2.76 -23.51
CA GLY A 352 -4.32 3.78 -23.40
C GLY A 352 -4.68 5.16 -23.97
N PRO A 353 -3.73 6.11 -24.05
CA PRO A 353 -2.37 5.98 -23.53
C PRO A 353 -2.31 5.99 -22.00
N VAL A 354 -1.24 5.42 -21.42
CA VAL A 354 -0.92 5.62 -20.00
C VAL A 354 -0.24 6.97 -19.85
N THR A 355 -0.78 7.83 -18.96
CA THR A 355 -0.26 9.20 -18.80
C THR A 355 0.63 9.32 -17.57
N ILE A 356 1.84 9.83 -17.76
CA ILE A 356 2.76 10.22 -16.67
C ILE A 356 3.02 11.72 -16.70
N THR A 357 3.30 12.31 -15.55
CA THR A 357 3.51 13.76 -15.48
C THR A 357 4.93 14.16 -15.88
N ASP A 358 5.95 13.37 -15.52
CA ASP A 358 7.35 13.57 -15.95
C ASP A 358 8.10 12.22 -15.80
N LYS A 359 8.97 11.89 -16.74
CA LYS A 359 9.75 10.62 -16.74
C LYS A 359 10.74 10.52 -15.58
N ARG A 360 11.15 11.64 -15.01
CA ARG A 360 12.11 11.72 -13.91
C ARG A 360 11.48 11.50 -12.54
N ILE A 361 10.15 11.55 -12.44
CA ILE A 361 9.46 11.44 -11.16
C ILE A 361 9.76 10.12 -10.48
N ILE A 362 10.18 10.23 -9.24
CA ILE A 362 10.30 9.11 -8.31
C ILE A 362 9.34 9.29 -7.14
N ARG A 363 8.84 8.17 -6.61
CA ARG A 363 8.01 8.13 -5.41
C ARG A 363 8.39 6.94 -4.56
N TYR A 364 8.18 7.10 -3.27
CA TYR A 364 8.31 5.99 -2.33
C TYR A 364 6.96 5.31 -2.19
N PHE A 365 6.97 3.96 -2.16
CA PHE A 365 5.75 3.18 -2.05
C PHE A 365 5.82 2.17 -0.92
N MET A 366 4.69 2.00 -0.26
CA MET A 366 4.44 1.01 0.78
C MET A 366 3.12 0.31 0.47
N THR A 367 2.89 -0.90 0.97
CA THR A 367 1.57 -1.51 0.90
C THR A 367 0.64 -0.92 1.95
N ILE A 368 -0.68 -0.90 1.67
CA ILE A 368 -1.67 -0.40 2.64
C ILE A 368 -1.61 -1.19 3.96
N PRO A 369 -1.56 -2.54 3.96
CA PRO A 369 -1.42 -3.31 5.20
C PRO A 369 -0.15 -2.98 5.99
N GLU A 370 1.00 -2.80 5.31
CA GLU A 370 2.26 -2.41 5.95
C GLU A 370 2.14 -1.03 6.62
N ALA A 371 1.61 -0.04 5.91
CA ALA A 371 1.40 1.29 6.45
C ALA A 371 0.51 1.28 7.70
N ALA A 372 -0.63 0.58 7.63
CA ALA A 372 -1.55 0.48 8.77
C ALA A 372 -0.91 -0.20 9.97
N GLN A 373 -0.11 -1.26 9.75
CA GLN A 373 0.62 -1.96 10.80
C GLN A 373 1.61 -1.04 11.52
N LEU A 374 2.46 -0.33 10.76
CA LEU A 374 3.44 0.57 11.32
C LEU A 374 2.79 1.80 12.01
N VAL A 375 1.64 2.27 11.52
CA VAL A 375 0.85 3.33 12.18
C VAL A 375 0.35 2.87 13.56
N LEU A 376 -0.18 1.65 13.68
CA LEU A 376 -0.64 1.12 14.95
C LEU A 376 0.52 0.96 15.93
N GLU A 377 1.68 0.48 15.47
CA GLU A 377 2.88 0.31 16.31
C GLU A 377 3.46 1.66 16.74
N ALA A 378 3.52 2.66 15.84
CA ALA A 378 3.91 4.02 16.19
C ALA A 378 2.97 4.63 17.24
N GLY A 379 1.65 4.43 17.08
CA GLY A 379 0.65 4.87 18.07
C GLY A 379 0.82 4.21 19.43
N ALA A 380 1.16 2.93 19.47
CA ALA A 380 1.45 2.22 20.72
C ALA A 380 2.69 2.77 21.43
N MET A 381 3.73 3.15 20.65
CA MET A 381 4.99 3.71 21.19
C MET A 381 4.90 5.18 21.57
N ALA A 382 3.90 5.93 21.09
CA ALA A 382 3.76 7.36 21.33
C ALA A 382 3.66 7.70 22.83
N LYS A 383 4.37 8.75 23.26
CA LYS A 383 4.42 9.22 24.66
C LYS A 383 4.07 10.70 24.83
N ARG A 384 4.33 11.50 23.81
CA ARG A 384 4.11 12.94 23.78
C ARG A 384 3.67 13.34 22.36
N SER A 385 3.73 14.64 22.04
CA SER A 385 3.34 15.17 20.72
C SER A 385 4.41 14.89 19.64
N GLU A 386 4.70 13.62 19.39
CA GLU A 386 5.78 13.15 18.51
C GLU A 386 5.32 13.03 17.06
N ILE A 387 6.26 13.23 16.14
CA ILE A 387 6.07 12.90 14.72
C ILE A 387 6.92 11.67 14.40
N PHE A 388 6.26 10.59 14.03
CA PHE A 388 6.91 9.39 13.55
C PHE A 388 7.05 9.42 12.02
N VAL A 389 8.17 8.90 11.53
CA VAL A 389 8.47 8.79 10.10
C VAL A 389 8.71 7.33 9.78
N LEU A 390 7.96 6.79 8.82
CA LEU A 390 8.11 5.40 8.41
C LEU A 390 9.19 5.24 7.34
N ASP A 391 9.97 4.16 7.44
CA ASP A 391 10.92 3.76 6.41
C ASP A 391 10.19 3.36 5.14
N MET A 392 10.33 4.17 4.11
CA MET A 392 9.70 3.94 2.82
C MET A 392 10.52 3.03 1.88
N GLY A 393 11.72 2.59 2.29
CA GLY A 393 12.62 1.78 1.48
C GLY A 393 13.08 2.49 0.20
N GLU A 394 13.27 1.72 -0.87
CA GLU A 394 13.83 2.24 -2.12
C GLU A 394 12.81 3.05 -2.93
N PRO A 395 13.26 4.15 -3.56
CA PRO A 395 12.41 4.95 -4.45
C PRO A 395 12.10 4.19 -5.75
N VAL A 396 10.90 4.44 -6.30
CA VAL A 396 10.41 3.83 -7.53
C VAL A 396 10.14 4.91 -8.57
N LYS A 397 10.67 4.74 -9.78
CA LYS A 397 10.33 5.61 -10.91
C LYS A 397 8.92 5.33 -11.39
N ILE A 398 8.12 6.38 -11.56
CA ILE A 398 6.73 6.25 -12.02
C ILE A 398 6.67 5.69 -13.45
N LEU A 399 7.64 6.00 -14.30
CA LEU A 399 7.78 5.42 -15.62
C LEU A 399 7.93 3.89 -15.56
N GLU A 400 8.85 3.39 -14.73
CA GLU A 400 9.06 1.94 -14.55
C GLU A 400 7.81 1.25 -14.00
N LEU A 401 7.07 1.90 -13.10
CA LEU A 401 5.81 1.41 -12.58
C LEU A 401 4.75 1.28 -13.70
N ALA A 402 4.65 2.27 -14.59
CA ALA A 402 3.74 2.25 -15.74
C ALA A 402 4.08 1.12 -16.72
N GLU A 403 5.36 0.99 -17.09
CA GLU A 403 5.84 -0.10 -17.95
C GLU A 403 5.53 -1.48 -17.37
N ASN A 404 5.79 -1.65 -16.07
CA ASN A 404 5.55 -2.91 -15.38
C ASN A 404 4.06 -3.26 -15.36
N LEU A 405 3.16 -2.29 -15.17
CA LEU A 405 1.72 -2.50 -15.20
C LEU A 405 1.23 -2.90 -16.60
N ILE A 406 1.76 -2.27 -17.67
CA ILE A 406 1.44 -2.65 -19.06
C ILE A 406 1.83 -4.11 -19.30
N ARG A 407 3.07 -4.48 -18.95
CA ARG A 407 3.58 -5.86 -19.11
C ARG A 407 2.79 -6.88 -18.28
N LEU A 408 2.45 -6.55 -17.01
CA LEU A 408 1.61 -7.41 -16.16
C LEU A 408 0.20 -7.60 -16.72
N SER A 409 -0.27 -6.67 -17.55
CA SER A 409 -1.56 -6.78 -18.25
C SER A 409 -1.47 -7.63 -19.52
N GLY A 410 -0.29 -8.19 -19.84
CA GLY A 410 -0.04 -9.01 -21.02
C GLY A 410 0.09 -8.20 -22.32
N LEU A 411 0.36 -6.90 -22.22
CA LEU A 411 0.46 -5.97 -23.34
C LEU A 411 1.91 -5.54 -23.59
N GLU A 412 2.23 -5.22 -24.84
CA GLU A 412 3.54 -4.74 -25.27
C GLU A 412 3.57 -3.20 -25.34
N LEU A 413 4.59 -2.60 -24.68
CA LEU A 413 4.83 -1.17 -24.75
C LEU A 413 5.11 -0.74 -26.19
N ASP A 414 4.61 0.44 -26.57
CA ASP A 414 4.72 1.08 -27.90
C ASP A 414 4.09 0.28 -29.06
N LYS A 415 3.53 -0.88 -28.80
CA LYS A 415 2.79 -1.68 -29.79
C LYS A 415 1.30 -1.69 -29.45
N ASP A 416 0.94 -2.08 -28.25
CA ASP A 416 -0.44 -2.18 -27.80
C ASP A 416 -0.84 -0.92 -26.99
N ILE A 417 0.05 -0.42 -26.16
CA ILE A 417 -0.16 0.73 -25.27
C ILE A 417 1.07 1.66 -25.32
N THR A 418 0.83 2.96 -25.45
CA THR A 418 1.88 3.99 -25.37
C THR A 418 1.86 4.69 -24.02
N ILE A 419 3.01 5.25 -23.61
CA ILE A 419 3.13 6.12 -22.44
C ILE A 419 3.28 7.56 -22.93
N GLN A 420 2.40 8.44 -22.46
CA GLN A 420 2.40 9.86 -22.78
C GLN A 420 2.82 10.72 -21.60
N GLU A 421 3.76 11.63 -21.81
CA GLU A 421 4.16 12.63 -20.82
C GLU A 421 3.27 13.86 -20.96
N ILE A 422 2.62 14.29 -19.85
CA ILE A 422 1.61 15.36 -19.85
C ILE A 422 2.06 16.63 -19.13
N GLY A 423 3.28 16.65 -18.53
CA GLY A 423 3.78 17.76 -17.73
C GLY A 423 3.40 17.67 -16.25
N LEU A 424 4.18 18.37 -15.41
CA LEU A 424 3.94 18.44 -13.97
C LEU A 424 2.62 19.13 -13.64
N ARG A 425 1.94 18.63 -12.64
CA ARG A 425 0.71 19.24 -12.11
C ARG A 425 1.05 20.39 -11.15
N PRO A 426 0.13 21.34 -10.94
CA PRO A 426 0.31 22.36 -9.91
C PRO A 426 0.65 21.73 -8.54
N GLY A 427 1.66 22.28 -7.87
CA GLY A 427 2.11 21.78 -6.55
C GLY A 427 2.92 20.48 -6.56
N GLU A 428 3.18 19.85 -7.72
CA GLU A 428 3.87 18.55 -7.79
C GLU A 428 5.40 18.71 -7.73
N LYS A 429 6.03 17.92 -6.84
CA LYS A 429 7.49 17.75 -6.75
C LYS A 429 8.00 16.70 -7.73
N LEU A 430 9.19 16.91 -8.30
CA LEU A 430 9.92 15.84 -9.00
C LEU A 430 10.33 14.72 -8.05
N TYR A 431 10.83 15.08 -6.87
CA TYR A 431 11.32 14.17 -5.84
C TYR A 431 10.63 14.50 -4.51
N GLU A 432 10.03 13.50 -3.86
CA GLU A 432 9.46 13.67 -2.52
C GLU A 432 10.54 13.50 -1.45
N GLU A 433 10.43 14.26 -0.38
CA GLU A 433 11.32 14.22 0.78
C GLU A 433 10.59 13.57 1.95
N LEU A 434 11.24 12.65 2.65
CA LEU A 434 10.67 12.04 3.87
C LEU A 434 10.97 12.87 5.11
N LEU A 435 12.00 13.74 5.04
CA LEU A 435 12.55 14.51 6.16
C LEU A 435 12.78 15.96 5.78
N MET A 436 12.66 16.87 6.74
CA MET A 436 13.20 18.21 6.62
C MET A 436 14.74 18.17 6.77
N ARG A 437 15.48 19.04 6.05
CA ARG A 437 16.95 19.06 6.07
C ARG A 437 17.56 19.32 7.46
N SER A 438 16.81 19.92 8.37
CA SER A 438 17.20 20.25 9.75
C SER A 438 16.81 19.17 10.77
N GLU A 439 16.12 18.10 10.35
CA GLU A 439 15.60 17.08 11.25
C GLU A 439 16.65 16.01 11.54
N THR A 440 16.89 15.76 12.80
CA THR A 440 17.62 14.59 13.28
C THR A 440 16.62 13.50 13.64
N LEU A 441 16.77 12.32 13.04
CA LEU A 441 15.95 11.16 13.37
C LEU A 441 16.52 10.41 14.56
N SER A 442 15.65 10.09 15.50
CA SER A 442 15.92 9.13 16.56
C SER A 442 15.37 7.77 16.19
N LYS A 443 16.12 6.70 16.46
CA LYS A 443 15.66 5.32 16.26
C LYS A 443 14.63 4.94 17.32
N THR A 444 13.68 4.10 16.95
CA THR A 444 12.76 3.44 17.88
C THR A 444 13.15 1.98 18.11
N SER A 445 12.34 1.23 18.85
CA SER A 445 12.46 -0.23 18.96
C SER A 445 12.19 -0.97 17.65
N ASN A 446 11.45 -0.34 16.72
CA ASN A 446 11.22 -0.87 15.40
C ASN A 446 12.13 -0.18 14.38
N GLU A 447 12.92 -0.96 13.64
CA GLU A 447 13.89 -0.45 12.64
C GLU A 447 13.23 0.33 11.49
N LYS A 448 11.93 0.17 11.29
CA LYS A 448 11.16 0.86 10.23
C LYS A 448 10.42 2.11 10.71
N ILE A 449 10.55 2.46 11.99
CA ILE A 449 9.88 3.63 12.59
C ILE A 449 10.92 4.52 13.23
N PHE A 450 10.95 5.78 12.80
CA PHE A 450 11.83 6.81 13.33
C PHE A 450 10.99 7.90 13.98
N ILE A 451 11.60 8.66 14.91
CA ILE A 451 10.99 9.84 15.52
C ILE A 451 11.73 11.08 15.04
N GLU A 452 11.00 12.05 14.53
CA GLU A 452 11.52 13.39 14.23
C GLU A 452 11.81 14.15 15.52
N GLN A 453 12.89 14.91 15.53
CA GLN A 453 13.20 15.78 16.66
C GLN A 453 12.04 16.77 16.89
N GLN A 454 11.54 16.80 18.12
CA GLN A 454 10.41 17.64 18.49
C GLN A 454 10.75 19.12 18.31
N GLN A 455 9.85 19.87 17.67
CA GLN A 455 9.91 21.33 17.57
C GLN A 455 9.05 21.94 18.67
N ASP A 456 9.55 22.99 19.27
CA ASP A 456 8.79 23.76 20.25
C ASP A 456 7.85 24.73 19.53
N ILE A 457 6.55 24.44 19.55
CA ILE A 457 5.51 25.21 18.86
C ILE A 457 4.56 25.80 19.90
N SER A 458 4.48 27.11 19.93
CA SER A 458 3.60 27.82 20.87
C SER A 458 2.13 27.54 20.57
N LYS A 459 1.40 27.13 21.62
CA LYS A 459 -0.05 26.93 21.56
C LYS A 459 -0.81 28.21 21.24
N ASP A 460 -0.34 29.35 21.74
CA ASP A 460 -1.00 30.65 21.52
C ASP A 460 -0.88 31.08 20.06
N VAL A 461 0.29 30.88 19.44
CA VAL A 461 0.49 31.14 17.99
C VAL A 461 -0.46 30.30 17.15
N ILE A 462 -0.57 29.00 17.44
CA ILE A 462 -1.51 28.12 16.72
C ILE A 462 -2.96 28.57 16.92
N MET A 463 -3.34 29.04 18.10
CA MET A 463 -4.68 29.54 18.34
C MET A 463 -4.98 30.81 17.56
N ASP A 464 -4.06 31.77 17.52
CA ASP A 464 -4.20 33.00 16.74
C ASP A 464 -4.29 32.71 15.24
N ASP A 465 -3.45 31.79 14.73
CA ASP A 465 -3.50 31.35 13.34
C ASP A 465 -4.83 30.66 12.98
N LEU A 466 -5.37 29.83 13.88
CA LEU A 466 -6.69 29.21 13.67
C LEU A 466 -7.81 30.27 13.63
N LEU A 467 -7.77 31.30 14.48
CA LEU A 467 -8.76 32.38 14.46
C LEU A 467 -8.68 33.17 13.15
N ARG A 468 -7.46 33.49 12.67
CA ARG A 468 -7.25 34.17 11.39
C ARG A 468 -7.78 33.35 10.22
N LEU A 469 -7.55 32.01 10.21
CA LEU A 469 -8.06 31.11 9.17
C LEU A 469 -9.58 30.99 9.21
N ASP A 470 -10.19 30.95 10.40
CA ASP A 470 -11.65 30.88 10.56
C ASP A 470 -12.32 32.14 10.01
N GLU A 471 -11.80 33.31 10.34
CA GLU A 471 -12.26 34.59 9.82
C GLU A 471 -12.11 34.65 8.29
N ALA A 472 -10.97 34.21 7.75
CA ALA A 472 -10.68 34.23 6.32
C ALA A 472 -11.65 33.33 5.54
N VAL A 473 -11.88 32.10 6.03
CA VAL A 473 -12.82 31.14 5.41
C VAL A 473 -14.27 31.62 5.54
N THR A 474 -14.65 32.24 6.67
CA THR A 474 -15.99 32.78 6.89
C THR A 474 -16.27 33.98 5.97
N ARG A 475 -15.26 34.81 5.70
CA ARG A 475 -15.37 35.96 4.78
C ARG A 475 -15.24 35.57 3.31
N ASP A 476 -15.00 34.32 2.99
CA ASP A 476 -14.83 33.80 1.63
C ASP A 476 -13.77 34.59 0.82
N ILE A 477 -12.58 34.77 1.45
CA ILE A 477 -11.49 35.51 0.79
C ILE A 477 -10.94 34.71 -0.41
N PRO A 478 -10.32 35.39 -1.40
CA PRO A 478 -9.79 34.73 -2.60
C PRO A 478 -8.79 33.59 -2.30
N PRO A 479 -8.77 32.51 -3.08
CA PRO A 479 -7.84 31.39 -2.91
C PRO A 479 -6.38 31.78 -2.77
N GLN A 480 -5.93 32.78 -3.53
CA GLN A 480 -4.55 33.28 -3.50
C GLN A 480 -4.19 33.90 -2.13
N GLU A 481 -5.13 34.56 -1.50
CA GLU A 481 -4.93 35.13 -0.16
C GLU A 481 -4.86 34.04 0.90
N LEU A 482 -5.70 33.00 0.82
CA LEU A 482 -5.63 31.81 1.69
C LEU A 482 -4.27 31.09 1.56
N ILE A 483 -3.75 30.97 0.34
CA ILE A 483 -2.44 30.38 0.09
C ILE A 483 -1.32 31.25 0.71
N ALA A 484 -1.40 32.58 0.56
CA ALA A 484 -0.43 33.50 1.15
C ALA A 484 -0.44 33.44 2.69
N MET A 485 -1.62 33.40 3.30
CA MET A 485 -1.79 33.26 4.76
C MET A 485 -1.19 31.95 5.27
N LEU A 486 -1.51 30.83 4.62
CA LEU A 486 -0.98 29.53 5.06
C LEU A 486 0.54 29.43 4.85
N ARG A 487 1.11 30.12 3.84
CA ARG A 487 2.56 30.21 3.64
C ARG A 487 3.25 30.99 4.75
N GLU A 488 2.62 32.03 5.29
CA GLU A 488 3.12 32.77 6.46
C GLU A 488 3.11 31.87 7.72
N MET A 489 2.02 31.13 7.94
CA MET A 489 1.83 30.26 9.10
C MET A 489 2.68 28.99 9.07
N VAL A 490 3.05 28.51 7.87
CA VAL A 490 3.89 27.33 7.63
C VAL A 490 5.18 27.75 6.93
N PRO A 491 6.23 28.17 7.67
CA PRO A 491 7.44 28.75 7.09
C PRO A 491 8.19 27.85 6.11
N THR A 492 7.95 26.54 6.18
CA THR A 492 8.55 25.56 5.25
C THR A 492 7.78 25.40 3.93
N TYR A 493 6.65 26.12 3.75
CA TYR A 493 5.86 26.09 2.53
C TYR A 493 6.48 26.95 1.45
N ALA A 494 7.17 26.33 0.50
CA ALA A 494 7.86 26.96 -0.63
C ALA A 494 7.11 26.76 -1.95
N SER A 495 7.45 27.53 -2.99
CA SER A 495 6.88 27.29 -4.31
C SER A 495 7.48 26.02 -4.96
N PRO A 496 6.73 25.32 -5.84
CA PRO A 496 7.26 24.18 -6.59
C PRO A 496 8.49 24.53 -7.42
N GLU A 497 8.52 25.73 -7.98
CA GLU A 497 9.62 26.23 -8.81
C GLU A 497 10.91 26.37 -8.00
N GLU A 498 10.82 26.89 -6.77
CA GLU A 498 11.97 27.05 -5.87
C GLU A 498 12.55 25.67 -5.48
N VAL A 499 11.70 24.69 -5.21
CA VAL A 499 12.14 23.35 -4.79
C VAL A 499 12.65 22.53 -5.96
N ASN A 500 11.92 22.50 -7.07
CA ASN A 500 12.31 21.74 -8.27
C ASN A 500 13.56 22.33 -8.93
N GLY A 501 13.74 23.68 -8.90
CA GLY A 501 14.94 24.36 -9.39
C GLY A 501 16.18 24.03 -8.57
N ARG A 502 16.07 23.90 -7.25
CA ARG A 502 17.18 23.47 -6.37
C ARG A 502 17.55 22.00 -6.60
N ALA A 503 16.57 21.13 -6.86
CA ALA A 503 16.80 19.72 -7.13
C ALA A 503 17.52 19.49 -8.47
N ALA A 504 17.22 20.30 -9.50
CA ALA A 504 17.88 20.24 -10.80
C ALA A 504 19.33 20.75 -10.79
N ALA A 505 19.71 21.57 -9.80
CA ALA A 505 21.07 22.10 -9.65
C ALA A 505 22.02 21.12 -8.89
N VAL A 506 21.49 20.07 -8.29
CA VAL A 506 22.24 19.07 -7.47
C VAL A 506 22.37 17.72 -8.21
N SER A 507 21.62 17.52 -9.27
CA SER A 507 21.67 16.32 -10.16
C SER A 507 22.60 16.55 -11.34
#